data_9411d5a7be4da9411890fe0f4659c3ce
#
_entry.id   9411d5a7be4da9411890fe0f4659c3ce
#
_cell.length_a   1.000
_cell.length_b   1.000
_cell.length_c   1.000
_cell.angle_alpha   90.00
_cell.angle_beta   90.00
_cell.angle_gamma   90.00
#
_symmetry.space_group_name_H-M   'P 1'
#
loop_
_entity.id
_entity.type
_entity.pdbx_description
1 polymer ?
#
loop_
_entity_poly.entity_id
_entity_poly.type
_entity_poly.pdbx_seq_one_letter_code
_entity_poly.pdbx_strand_id
1 'polypeptide(L)'
;MKPSATDLDLNRVEQAFRKRIPGFRGPLDVSKTPQGQSNPTYIISSPSGNFVLRRKPDGVLLPSAHAVDREYRVMTALFDTELPVPRTNFLCEDPDEIGTVFFVMEHVPGRVFLDPRLPELTFQEREVVYDEMNLRLAQMHCLDPETLGLLDYGKVGNYFARQFSRWSRQYDASATEQIGKMEELNTG
;
A
#
# COMPACT_ATOMS: atom_id res chain seq x y z
N MET A 1 24.30 -15.86 -3.95
CA MET A 1 22.94 -15.94 -3.39
C MET A 1 22.03 -16.47 -4.48
N LYS A 2 21.35 -17.62 -4.32
CA LYS A 2 20.40 -18.12 -5.33
C LYS A 2 19.21 -17.14 -5.39
N PRO A 3 18.71 -16.78 -6.58
CA PRO A 3 17.50 -15.98 -6.67
C PRO A 3 16.36 -16.74 -5.98
N SER A 4 15.69 -16.10 -5.07
CA SER A 4 14.44 -16.59 -4.49
C SER A 4 13.47 -16.81 -5.64
N ALA A 5 12.92 -18.01 -5.78
CA ALA A 5 11.89 -18.30 -6.76
C ALA A 5 10.74 -17.34 -6.49
N THR A 6 10.51 -16.41 -7.41
CA THR A 6 9.39 -15.47 -7.31
C THR A 6 8.12 -16.21 -7.68
N ASP A 7 7.06 -15.96 -6.94
CA ASP A 7 5.69 -16.43 -7.23
C ASP A 7 5.04 -15.66 -8.40
N LEU A 8 5.85 -14.92 -9.20
CA LEU A 8 5.44 -14.16 -10.37
C LEU A 8 5.93 -14.83 -11.67
N ASP A 9 5.05 -14.90 -12.65
CA ASP A 9 5.43 -15.21 -14.04
C ASP A 9 6.08 -13.97 -14.67
N LEU A 10 7.42 -14.00 -14.77
CA LEU A 10 8.20 -12.86 -15.26
C LEU A 10 7.91 -12.50 -16.71
N ASN A 11 7.53 -13.47 -17.56
CA ASN A 11 7.16 -13.20 -18.95
C ASN A 11 5.88 -12.40 -19.01
N ARG A 12 4.89 -12.75 -18.21
CA ARG A 12 3.60 -12.04 -18.14
C ARG A 12 3.78 -10.64 -17.56
N VAL A 13 4.59 -10.51 -16.52
CA VAL A 13 4.94 -9.19 -15.94
C VAL A 13 5.63 -8.32 -17.00
N GLU A 14 6.63 -8.85 -17.71
CA GLU A 14 7.32 -8.09 -18.75
C GLU A 14 6.38 -7.65 -19.89
N GLN A 15 5.45 -8.51 -20.30
CA GLN A 15 4.41 -8.14 -21.28
C GLN A 15 3.53 -7.00 -20.78
N ALA A 16 3.10 -7.04 -19.51
CA ALA A 16 2.31 -5.98 -18.91
C ALA A 16 3.05 -4.63 -18.88
N PHE A 17 4.36 -4.66 -18.60
CA PHE A 17 5.23 -3.47 -18.64
C PHE A 17 5.38 -2.93 -20.08
N ARG A 18 5.67 -3.79 -21.06
CA ARG A 18 5.80 -3.40 -22.48
C ARG A 18 4.54 -2.77 -23.03
N LYS A 19 3.39 -3.24 -22.59
CA LYS A 19 2.08 -2.72 -23.02
C LYS A 19 1.80 -1.31 -22.49
N ARG A 20 2.31 -0.95 -21.31
CA ARG A 20 1.90 0.26 -20.58
C ARG A 20 2.99 1.30 -20.36
N ILE A 21 4.26 0.91 -20.41
CA ILE A 21 5.38 1.83 -20.23
C ILE A 21 6.04 2.09 -21.59
N PRO A 22 5.88 3.28 -22.16
CA PRO A 22 6.47 3.62 -23.45
C PRO A 22 7.99 3.43 -23.45
N GLY A 23 8.51 2.73 -24.46
CA GLY A 23 9.94 2.49 -24.61
C GLY A 23 10.56 1.52 -23.61
N PHE A 24 9.73 0.77 -22.87
CA PHE A 24 10.22 -0.22 -21.90
C PHE A 24 11.12 -1.28 -22.56
N ARG A 25 12.25 -1.59 -21.89
CA ARG A 25 13.23 -2.59 -22.31
C ARG A 25 13.48 -3.57 -21.16
N GLY A 26 13.33 -4.87 -21.46
CA GLY A 26 13.72 -5.97 -20.59
C GLY A 26 15.16 -6.45 -20.88
N PRO A 27 15.61 -7.53 -20.24
CA PRO A 27 14.83 -8.39 -19.35
C PRO A 27 14.58 -7.78 -17.97
N LEU A 28 13.64 -8.42 -17.22
CA LEU A 28 13.37 -8.10 -15.83
C LEU A 28 14.23 -8.93 -14.88
N ASP A 29 14.72 -8.30 -13.83
CA ASP A 29 15.16 -8.96 -12.60
C ASP A 29 14.22 -8.57 -11.46
N VAL A 30 13.81 -9.55 -10.63
CA VAL A 30 12.75 -9.37 -9.64
C VAL A 30 13.20 -9.87 -8.29
N SER A 31 13.04 -9.04 -7.28
CA SER A 31 13.25 -9.40 -5.88
C SER A 31 12.02 -9.07 -5.05
N LYS A 32 11.54 -10.04 -4.26
CA LYS A 32 10.44 -9.83 -3.31
C LYS A 32 10.97 -9.11 -2.08
N THR A 33 10.25 -8.06 -1.64
CA THR A 33 10.62 -7.37 -0.41
C THR A 33 10.21 -8.20 0.81
N PRO A 34 11.03 -8.27 1.87
CA PRO A 34 10.68 -8.97 3.10
C PRO A 34 9.58 -8.26 3.90
N GLN A 35 9.38 -6.96 3.63
CA GLN A 35 8.35 -6.13 4.22
C GLN A 35 7.09 -6.15 3.33
N GLY A 36 5.91 -5.95 3.92
CA GLY A 36 4.65 -5.92 3.16
C GLY A 36 3.87 -7.23 3.26
N GLN A 37 3.64 -7.71 4.49
CA GLN A 37 2.88 -8.95 4.74
C GLN A 37 1.44 -8.90 4.20
N SER A 38 0.85 -7.71 4.11
CA SER A 38 -0.52 -7.55 3.64
C SER A 38 -0.65 -7.61 2.12
N ASN A 39 0.22 -6.91 1.38
CA ASN A 39 0.23 -6.88 -0.09
C ASN A 39 1.63 -7.22 -0.59
N PRO A 40 1.83 -8.35 -1.27
CA PRO A 40 3.14 -8.72 -1.82
C PRO A 40 3.71 -7.60 -2.68
N THR A 41 4.96 -7.24 -2.39
CA THR A 41 5.67 -6.13 -3.02
C THR A 41 6.99 -6.63 -3.59
N TYR A 42 7.29 -6.22 -4.81
CA TYR A 42 8.47 -6.66 -5.57
C TYR A 42 9.21 -5.45 -6.13
N ILE A 43 10.53 -5.49 -6.03
CA ILE A 43 11.40 -4.58 -6.74
C ILE A 43 11.70 -5.20 -8.10
N ILE A 44 11.42 -4.47 -9.15
CA ILE A 44 11.63 -4.85 -10.55
C ILE A 44 12.77 -4.00 -11.09
N SER A 45 13.86 -4.64 -11.48
CA SER A 45 15.00 -3.99 -12.11
C SER A 45 15.03 -4.30 -13.60
N SER A 46 15.31 -3.31 -14.43
CA SER A 46 15.39 -3.46 -15.88
C SER A 46 16.35 -2.42 -16.50
N PRO A 47 16.75 -2.57 -17.76
CA PRO A 47 17.47 -1.52 -18.49
C PRO A 47 16.72 -0.19 -18.61
N SER A 48 15.40 -0.19 -18.40
CA SER A 48 14.56 1.01 -18.40
C SER A 48 14.44 1.68 -17.03
N GLY A 49 15.07 1.14 -15.99
CA GLY A 49 15.05 1.65 -14.63
C GLY A 49 14.47 0.65 -13.64
N ASN A 50 14.31 1.13 -12.40
CA ASN A 50 13.80 0.35 -11.29
C ASN A 50 12.36 0.76 -10.99
N PHE A 51 11.53 -0.23 -10.72
CA PHE A 51 10.10 -0.08 -10.41
C PHE A 51 9.75 -0.89 -9.16
N VAL A 52 8.60 -0.58 -8.59
CA VAL A 52 7.98 -1.42 -7.56
C VAL A 52 6.64 -1.92 -8.09
N LEU A 53 6.44 -3.23 -8.06
CA LEU A 53 5.17 -3.88 -8.33
C LEU A 53 4.54 -4.31 -7.02
N ARG A 54 3.29 -3.89 -6.80
CA ARG A 54 2.51 -4.24 -5.61
C ARG A 54 1.21 -4.89 -6.03
N ARG A 55 0.95 -6.10 -5.54
CA ARG A 55 -0.22 -6.89 -5.94
C ARG A 55 -1.10 -7.30 -4.77
N LYS A 56 -2.35 -7.65 -5.05
CA LYS A 56 -3.19 -8.36 -4.07
C LYS A 56 -2.59 -9.74 -3.80
N PRO A 57 -2.65 -10.25 -2.56
CA PRO A 57 -2.27 -11.62 -2.27
C PRO A 57 -3.24 -12.61 -2.94
N ASP A 58 -2.77 -13.85 -3.09
CA ASP A 58 -3.58 -14.93 -3.61
C ASP A 58 -4.58 -15.43 -2.53
N GLY A 59 -5.69 -16.01 -2.97
CA GLY A 59 -6.68 -16.62 -2.09
C GLY A 59 -7.96 -15.82 -1.90
N VAL A 60 -8.84 -16.31 -1.01
CA VAL A 60 -10.10 -15.64 -0.68
C VAL A 60 -9.82 -14.51 0.30
N LEU A 61 -10.06 -13.28 -0.13
CA LEU A 61 -9.82 -12.07 0.64
C LEU A 61 -11.12 -11.54 1.24
N LEU A 62 -11.03 -10.98 2.45
CA LEU A 62 -12.15 -10.25 3.04
C LEU A 62 -12.51 -9.03 2.18
N PRO A 63 -13.79 -8.67 2.07
CA PRO A 63 -14.21 -7.47 1.37
C PRO A 63 -13.45 -6.24 1.88
N SER A 64 -12.96 -5.41 0.96
CA SER A 64 -12.13 -4.21 1.23
C SER A 64 -10.73 -4.45 1.85
N ALA A 65 -10.34 -5.68 2.12
CA ALA A 65 -8.95 -5.99 2.45
C ALA A 65 -8.09 -5.97 1.18
N HIS A 66 -6.81 -5.58 1.34
CA HIS A 66 -5.83 -5.63 0.24
C HIS A 66 -6.20 -4.82 -1.01
N ALA A 67 -6.84 -3.66 -0.82
CA ALA A 67 -7.33 -2.80 -1.91
C ALA A 67 -6.18 -2.00 -2.56
N VAL A 68 -5.36 -2.66 -3.40
CA VAL A 68 -4.22 -2.03 -4.11
C VAL A 68 -4.67 -0.96 -5.11
N ASP A 69 -5.88 -1.09 -5.66
CA ASP A 69 -6.57 -0.10 -6.48
C ASP A 69 -6.79 1.22 -5.71
N ARG A 70 -7.18 1.12 -4.45
CA ARG A 70 -7.34 2.28 -3.57
C ARG A 70 -5.99 2.92 -3.21
N GLU A 71 -4.96 2.11 -2.94
CA GLU A 71 -3.61 2.61 -2.71
C GLU A 71 -3.11 3.38 -3.95
N TYR A 72 -3.24 2.79 -5.14
CA TYR A 72 -2.88 3.43 -6.41
C TYR A 72 -3.59 4.77 -6.59
N ARG A 73 -4.90 4.82 -6.38
CA ARG A 73 -5.70 6.03 -6.53
C ARG A 73 -5.24 7.16 -5.62
N VAL A 74 -5.01 6.87 -4.33
CA VAL A 74 -4.53 7.89 -3.38
C VAL A 74 -3.14 8.37 -3.75
N MET A 75 -2.20 7.46 -4.04
CA MET A 75 -0.84 7.84 -4.42
C MET A 75 -0.83 8.69 -5.68
N THR A 76 -1.65 8.35 -6.67
CA THR A 76 -1.79 9.13 -7.91
C THR A 76 -2.32 10.53 -7.63
N ALA A 77 -3.33 10.66 -6.77
CA ALA A 77 -3.90 11.95 -6.41
C ALA A 77 -2.92 12.84 -5.59
N LEU A 78 -2.06 12.22 -4.81
CA LEU A 78 -1.08 12.93 -3.97
C LEU A 78 0.19 13.33 -4.72
N PHE A 79 0.45 12.77 -5.91
CA PHE A 79 1.73 12.95 -6.61
C PHE A 79 2.01 14.43 -6.96
N ASP A 80 1.00 15.19 -7.32
CA ASP A 80 1.13 16.61 -7.68
C ASP A 80 1.03 17.55 -6.45
N THR A 81 1.13 17.00 -5.23
CA THR A 81 1.16 17.77 -3.98
C THR A 81 2.59 17.86 -3.42
N GLU A 82 2.75 18.58 -2.30
CA GLU A 82 4.04 18.64 -1.60
C GLU A 82 4.40 17.34 -0.83
N LEU A 83 3.51 16.35 -0.81
CA LEU A 83 3.80 15.08 -0.16
C LEU A 83 4.72 14.21 -1.03
N PRO A 84 5.81 13.70 -0.46
CA PRO A 84 6.77 12.89 -1.21
C PRO A 84 6.26 11.45 -1.39
N VAL A 85 5.35 11.26 -2.34
CA VAL A 85 4.84 9.94 -2.71
C VAL A 85 5.52 9.44 -3.99
N PRO A 86 5.78 8.13 -4.13
CA PRO A 86 6.29 7.57 -5.37
C PRO A 86 5.34 7.83 -6.54
N ARG A 87 5.88 8.13 -7.71
CA ARG A 87 5.08 8.27 -8.92
C ARG A 87 4.49 6.92 -9.32
N THR A 88 3.17 6.86 -9.47
CA THR A 88 2.49 5.70 -10.02
C THR A 88 2.63 5.65 -11.54
N ASN A 89 2.86 4.45 -12.10
CA ASN A 89 2.99 4.24 -13.53
C ASN A 89 1.67 3.76 -14.12
N PHE A 90 1.13 2.66 -13.62
CA PHE A 90 -0.14 2.11 -14.05
C PHE A 90 -0.77 1.17 -13.02
N LEU A 91 -2.10 1.04 -13.07
CA LEU A 91 -2.88 0.01 -12.40
C LEU A 91 -3.33 -1.02 -13.45
N CYS A 92 -3.28 -2.29 -13.08
CA CYS A 92 -3.86 -3.39 -13.85
C CYS A 92 -4.94 -4.07 -13.01
N GLU A 93 -6.19 -3.91 -13.42
CA GLU A 93 -7.35 -4.51 -12.76
C GLU A 93 -7.72 -5.87 -13.35
N ASP A 94 -7.11 -6.24 -14.48
CA ASP A 94 -7.32 -7.53 -15.15
C ASP A 94 -6.48 -8.63 -14.48
N PRO A 95 -7.12 -9.56 -13.73
CA PRO A 95 -6.39 -10.64 -13.08
C PRO A 95 -5.79 -11.63 -14.09
N ASP A 96 -6.28 -11.68 -15.32
CA ASP A 96 -5.76 -12.59 -16.33
C ASP A 96 -4.35 -12.22 -16.79
N GLU A 97 -3.85 -11.01 -16.48
CA GLU A 97 -2.49 -10.62 -16.87
C GLU A 97 -1.39 -11.29 -16.04
N ILE A 98 -1.51 -11.29 -14.71
CA ILE A 98 -0.51 -11.92 -13.80
C ILE A 98 -1.14 -12.77 -12.69
N GLY A 99 -2.43 -13.07 -12.78
CA GLY A 99 -3.18 -13.85 -11.78
C GLY A 99 -3.90 -13.02 -10.72
N THR A 100 -3.68 -11.70 -10.66
CA THR A 100 -4.30 -10.82 -9.65
C THR A 100 -4.19 -9.35 -10.06
N VAL A 101 -4.99 -8.50 -9.40
CA VAL A 101 -4.89 -7.04 -9.52
C VAL A 101 -3.57 -6.54 -8.95
N PHE A 102 -2.90 -5.63 -9.65
CA PHE A 102 -1.63 -5.05 -9.24
C PHE A 102 -1.45 -3.64 -9.77
N PHE A 103 -0.54 -2.89 -9.17
CA PHE A 103 -0.07 -1.63 -9.73
C PHE A 103 1.45 -1.54 -9.72
N VAL A 104 1.96 -0.63 -10.54
CA VAL A 104 3.38 -0.35 -10.67
C VAL A 104 3.63 1.11 -10.35
N MET A 105 4.70 1.36 -9.62
CA MET A 105 5.18 2.69 -9.26
C MET A 105 6.70 2.77 -9.41
N GLU A 106 7.26 3.95 -9.37
CA GLU A 106 8.70 4.14 -9.34
C GLU A 106 9.32 3.53 -8.08
N HIS A 107 10.56 3.07 -8.20
CA HIS A 107 11.36 2.67 -7.06
C HIS A 107 12.09 3.87 -6.49
N VAL A 108 11.73 4.28 -5.29
CA VAL A 108 12.43 5.33 -4.52
C VAL A 108 13.50 4.65 -3.66
N PRO A 109 14.78 4.89 -3.94
CA PRO A 109 15.86 4.35 -3.10
C PRO A 109 15.87 5.03 -1.74
N GLY A 110 16.08 4.26 -0.68
CA GLY A 110 16.10 4.82 0.67
C GLY A 110 16.31 3.78 1.75
N ARG A 111 16.34 4.25 2.99
CA ARG A 111 16.40 3.40 4.17
C ARG A 111 14.99 3.16 4.71
N VAL A 112 14.72 1.95 5.15
CA VAL A 112 13.49 1.59 5.85
C VAL A 112 13.80 1.36 7.31
N PHE A 113 13.21 2.16 8.18
CA PHE A 113 13.34 2.02 9.61
C PHE A 113 12.24 1.09 10.15
N LEU A 114 12.63 -0.05 10.70
CA LEU A 114 11.68 -1.05 11.23
C LEU A 114 11.46 -0.87 12.74
N ASP A 115 12.49 -0.41 13.46
CA ASP A 115 12.40 -0.11 14.87
C ASP A 115 12.08 1.39 15.03
N PRO A 116 10.89 1.74 15.60
CA PRO A 116 10.53 3.14 15.79
C PRO A 116 11.47 3.89 16.74
N ARG A 117 12.25 3.20 17.56
CA ARG A 117 13.26 3.83 18.43
C ARG A 117 14.49 4.33 17.67
N LEU A 118 14.66 3.93 16.40
CA LEU A 118 15.76 4.31 15.51
C LEU A 118 17.14 4.13 16.20
N PRO A 119 17.46 2.92 16.70
CA PRO A 119 18.65 2.70 17.52
C PRO A 119 19.97 2.95 16.78
N GLU A 120 19.94 2.85 15.44
CA GLU A 120 21.09 3.09 14.57
C GLU A 120 21.39 4.57 14.31
N LEU A 121 20.51 5.48 14.75
CA LEU A 121 20.66 6.92 14.58
C LEU A 121 21.12 7.61 15.87
N THR A 122 21.86 8.71 15.70
CA THR A 122 22.17 9.64 16.80
C THR A 122 20.90 10.34 17.28
N PHE A 123 20.99 11.01 18.43
CA PHE A 123 19.86 11.78 18.97
C PHE A 123 19.39 12.86 17.97
N GLN A 124 20.32 13.63 17.38
CA GLN A 124 20.00 14.67 16.40
C GLN A 124 19.38 14.11 15.12
N GLU A 125 19.88 12.99 14.62
CA GLU A 125 19.29 12.36 13.43
C GLU A 125 17.86 11.84 13.69
N ARG A 126 17.60 11.33 14.90
CA ARG A 126 16.24 10.92 15.29
C ARG A 126 15.29 12.11 15.35
N GLU A 127 15.73 13.24 15.91
CA GLU A 127 14.96 14.47 15.96
C GLU A 127 14.55 14.91 14.53
N VAL A 128 15.49 14.96 13.60
CA VAL A 128 15.21 15.28 12.20
C VAL A 128 14.19 14.31 11.57
N VAL A 129 14.31 13.01 11.82
CA VAL A 129 13.37 12.02 11.26
C VAL A 129 11.95 12.24 11.82
N TYR A 130 11.81 12.46 13.12
CA TYR A 130 10.50 12.71 13.74
C TYR A 130 9.89 14.05 13.33
N ASP A 131 10.70 15.09 13.18
CA ASP A 131 10.24 16.39 12.70
C ASP A 131 9.72 16.29 11.25
N GLU A 132 10.45 15.59 10.38
CA GLU A 132 9.98 15.30 9.03
C GLU A 132 8.67 14.49 9.00
N MET A 133 8.54 13.47 9.84
CA MET A 133 7.30 12.71 9.95
C MET A 133 6.12 13.60 10.36
N ASN A 134 6.32 14.47 11.36
CA ASN A 134 5.30 15.42 11.83
C ASN A 134 4.94 16.42 10.73
N LEU A 135 5.94 16.95 10.02
CA LEU A 135 5.71 17.87 8.90
C LEU A 135 4.86 17.22 7.80
N ARG A 136 5.19 15.98 7.38
CA ARG A 136 4.44 15.28 6.35
C ARG A 136 3.01 14.94 6.80
N LEU A 137 2.84 14.59 8.07
CA LEU A 137 1.51 14.37 8.63
C LEU A 137 0.67 15.66 8.64
N ALA A 138 1.26 16.78 9.03
CA ALA A 138 0.60 18.08 9.01
C ALA A 138 0.22 18.50 7.58
N GLN A 139 1.13 18.35 6.62
CA GLN A 139 0.84 18.60 5.20
C GLN A 139 -0.32 17.74 4.70
N MET A 140 -0.35 16.45 5.04
CA MET A 140 -1.44 15.55 4.66
C MET A 140 -2.79 16.01 5.24
N HIS A 141 -2.81 16.47 6.49
CA HIS A 141 -4.03 16.96 7.15
C HIS A 141 -4.54 18.29 6.57
N CYS A 142 -3.68 19.06 5.89
CA CYS A 142 -4.06 20.29 5.22
C CYS A 142 -4.61 20.07 3.80
N LEU A 143 -4.53 18.85 3.26
CA LEU A 143 -5.04 18.56 1.94
C LEU A 143 -6.57 18.51 1.94
N ASP A 144 -7.17 19.10 0.90
CA ASP A 144 -8.61 19.01 0.67
C ASP A 144 -8.93 17.81 -0.24
N PRO A 145 -9.66 16.81 0.26
CA PRO A 145 -10.05 15.64 -0.55
C PRO A 145 -10.87 15.99 -1.80
N GLU A 146 -11.58 17.10 -1.80
CA GLU A 146 -12.38 17.54 -2.96
C GLU A 146 -11.47 17.94 -4.12
N THR A 147 -10.49 18.78 -3.85
CA THR A 147 -9.54 19.24 -4.87
C THR A 147 -8.67 18.10 -5.43
N LEU A 148 -8.49 17.04 -4.66
CA LEU A 148 -7.77 15.82 -5.05
C LEU A 148 -8.66 14.78 -5.76
N GLY A 149 -9.95 15.05 -5.95
CA GLY A 149 -10.89 14.10 -6.54
C GLY A 149 -11.11 12.83 -5.70
N LEU A 150 -11.00 12.96 -4.36
CA LEU A 150 -11.09 11.85 -3.40
C LEU A 150 -12.34 11.91 -2.50
N LEU A 151 -13.35 12.74 -2.81
CA LEU A 151 -14.57 12.86 -2.00
C LEU A 151 -15.31 11.54 -1.81
N ASP A 152 -15.32 10.68 -2.82
CA ASP A 152 -15.95 9.36 -2.78
C ASP A 152 -15.03 8.26 -2.21
N TYR A 153 -13.79 8.61 -1.88
CA TYR A 153 -12.82 7.67 -1.32
C TYR A 153 -13.23 7.13 0.04
N GLY A 154 -13.93 7.93 0.83
CA GLY A 154 -14.49 7.58 2.13
C GLY A 154 -15.92 8.10 2.30
N LYS A 155 -16.68 7.47 3.18
CA LYS A 155 -18.01 7.98 3.53
C LYS A 155 -17.88 9.16 4.48
N VAL A 156 -18.46 10.30 4.10
CA VAL A 156 -18.48 11.51 4.92
C VAL A 156 -19.41 11.32 6.14
N GLY A 157 -19.02 11.88 7.28
CA GLY A 157 -19.82 11.91 8.51
C GLY A 157 -19.93 10.56 9.23
N ASN A 158 -20.49 10.56 10.42
CA ASN A 158 -20.77 9.39 11.26
C ASN A 158 -19.62 8.38 11.41
N TYR A 159 -18.37 8.88 11.40
CA TYR A 159 -17.19 8.00 11.47
C TYR A 159 -17.24 7.06 12.67
N PHE A 160 -17.46 7.60 13.87
CA PHE A 160 -17.47 6.81 15.11
C PHE A 160 -18.59 5.76 15.11
N ALA A 161 -19.81 6.13 14.73
CA ALA A 161 -20.93 5.17 14.65
C ALA A 161 -20.64 4.03 13.67
N ARG A 162 -20.02 4.35 12.53
CA ARG A 162 -19.62 3.31 11.55
C ARG A 162 -18.51 2.42 12.07
N GLN A 163 -17.51 2.99 12.77
CA GLN A 163 -16.44 2.19 13.35
C GLN A 163 -16.99 1.27 14.45
N PHE A 164 -17.81 1.80 15.34
CA PHE A 164 -18.47 1.01 16.37
C PHE A 164 -19.24 -0.17 15.76
N SER A 165 -20.17 0.10 14.83
CA SER A 165 -20.95 -0.95 14.16
C SER A 165 -20.08 -1.96 13.38
N ARG A 166 -18.96 -1.53 12.82
CA ARG A 166 -18.01 -2.42 12.13
C ARG A 166 -17.31 -3.35 13.12
N TRP A 167 -16.78 -2.80 14.20
CA TRP A 167 -16.03 -3.56 15.18
C TRP A 167 -16.95 -4.51 15.97
N SER A 168 -18.18 -4.09 16.32
CA SER A 168 -19.17 -4.97 16.93
C SER A 168 -19.46 -6.18 16.06
N ARG A 169 -19.78 -5.97 14.78
CA ARG A 169 -20.01 -7.09 13.84
C ARG A 169 -18.78 -7.99 13.66
N GLN A 170 -17.59 -7.43 13.70
CA GLN A 170 -16.36 -8.20 13.58
C GLN A 170 -16.11 -9.03 14.84
N TYR A 171 -16.36 -8.47 16.02
CA TYR A 171 -16.33 -9.18 17.28
C TYR A 171 -17.32 -10.36 17.26
N ASP A 172 -18.60 -10.11 16.95
CA ASP A 172 -19.64 -11.13 16.89
C ASP A 172 -19.26 -12.28 15.93
N ALA A 173 -18.69 -11.95 14.77
CA ALA A 173 -18.28 -12.92 13.77
C ALA A 173 -17.02 -13.73 14.15
N SER A 174 -16.20 -13.24 15.07
CA SER A 174 -14.94 -13.86 15.48
C SER A 174 -14.92 -14.37 16.92
N ALA A 175 -15.97 -14.10 17.70
CA ALA A 175 -16.07 -14.50 19.09
C ALA A 175 -16.14 -16.05 19.19
N THR A 176 -15.20 -16.62 19.94
CA THR A 176 -15.16 -18.05 20.28
C THR A 176 -15.78 -18.32 21.66
N GLU A 177 -15.94 -17.27 22.46
CA GLU A 177 -16.58 -17.27 23.79
C GLU A 177 -17.27 -15.92 24.03
N GLN A 178 -18.27 -15.90 24.90
CA GLN A 178 -18.97 -14.67 25.27
C GLN A 178 -18.22 -13.97 26.42
N ILE A 179 -17.84 -12.71 26.19
CA ILE A 179 -17.19 -11.85 27.18
C ILE A 179 -18.22 -10.81 27.65
N GLY A 180 -18.78 -10.98 28.86
CA GLY A 180 -19.88 -10.17 29.37
C GLY A 180 -19.67 -8.66 29.27
N LYS A 181 -18.44 -8.14 29.53
CA LYS A 181 -18.11 -6.72 29.37
C LYS A 181 -18.14 -6.23 27.93
N MET A 182 -17.88 -7.08 26.95
CA MET A 182 -18.00 -6.73 25.54
C MET A 182 -19.45 -6.70 25.08
N GLU A 183 -20.28 -7.57 25.63
CA GLU A 183 -21.73 -7.57 25.41
C GLU A 183 -22.37 -6.27 25.95
N GLU A 184 -21.98 -5.84 27.16
CA GLU A 184 -22.44 -4.57 27.73
C GLU A 184 -22.08 -3.36 26.87
N LEU A 185 -20.87 -3.33 26.27
CA LEU A 185 -20.41 -2.28 25.37
C LEU A 185 -21.21 -2.26 24.05
N ASN A 186 -21.65 -3.40 23.56
CA ASN A 186 -22.41 -3.49 22.31
C ASN A 186 -23.88 -3.09 22.48
N THR A 187 -24.41 -3.08 23.69
CA THR A 187 -25.84 -2.76 23.99
C THR A 187 -26.06 -1.35 24.51
N GLY A 188 -25.01 -0.60 24.86
CA GLY A 188 -25.05 0.78 25.34
C GLY A 188 -24.91 1.77 24.21
#